data_ce9dbbada47cac8a05af69691ef79bae
#
_entry.id   ce9dbbada47cac8a05af69691ef79bae
#
_cell.length_a   1.000
_cell.length_b   1.000
_cell.length_c   1.000
_cell.angle_alpha   90.00
_cell.angle_beta   90.00
_cell.angle_gamma   90.00
#
_symmetry.space_group_name_H-M   'P 1'
#
loop_
_entity.id
_entity.type
_entity.pdbx_description
1 polymer ?
#
loop_
_entity_poly.entity_id
_entity_poly.type
_entity_poly.pdbx_seq_one_letter_code
_entity_poly.pdbx_strand_id
1 'polypeptide(L)'
;MKIIIKFAKVFLNNFMKISPATKGLIISVIAVLFAFGVYFLFLAKKNYYLVDNPTGETYYFRINKGDEKIIGAGQKLEVNLNKGKNAIQVFDAKKDLLYDSAFVVNKNRGLVNIAHQDYYINEQFYGYGLNKDSLITARKSTIIDGKKFVNEPKHFNKLYTDDFYYNIDEDYDKIVKNVQKVESRTKIFRKVDF
;
A
#
# COMPACT_ATOMS: atom_id res chain seq x y z
N MET A 1 -36.79 12.67 -16.05
CA MET A 1 -36.14 13.51 -17.09
C MET A 1 -36.77 14.90 -17.21
N LYS A 2 -38.08 15.10 -17.33
CA LYS A 2 -38.72 16.45 -17.44
C LYS A 2 -38.46 17.41 -16.26
N ILE A 3 -38.36 16.91 -15.03
CA ILE A 3 -38.11 17.73 -13.82
C ILE A 3 -36.72 18.34 -13.84
N ILE A 4 -35.69 17.57 -14.19
CA ILE A 4 -34.28 18.03 -14.26
C ILE A 4 -34.12 19.15 -15.30
N ILE A 5 -34.79 19.02 -16.47
CA ILE A 5 -34.76 20.01 -17.54
C ILE A 5 -35.44 21.33 -17.09
N LYS A 6 -36.54 21.25 -16.32
CA LYS A 6 -37.23 22.43 -15.79
C LYS A 6 -36.35 23.17 -14.76
N PHE A 7 -35.68 22.42 -13.87
CA PHE A 7 -34.75 23.03 -12.90
C PHE A 7 -33.54 23.68 -13.59
N ALA A 8 -32.95 23.03 -14.60
CA ALA A 8 -31.83 23.59 -15.37
C ALA A 8 -32.23 24.89 -16.09
N LYS A 9 -33.44 24.98 -16.68
CA LYS A 9 -33.92 26.21 -17.34
C LYS A 9 -34.14 27.37 -16.33
N VAL A 10 -34.74 27.11 -15.17
CA VAL A 10 -34.93 28.11 -14.12
C VAL A 10 -33.59 28.60 -13.59
N PHE A 11 -32.66 27.71 -13.34
CA PHE A 11 -31.30 28.06 -12.90
C PHE A 11 -30.57 28.92 -13.94
N LEU A 12 -30.56 28.53 -15.22
CA LEU A 12 -29.93 29.28 -16.29
C LEU A 12 -30.53 30.68 -16.46
N ASN A 13 -31.87 30.85 -16.39
CA ASN A 13 -32.50 32.14 -16.50
C ASN A 13 -32.17 33.06 -15.32
N ASN A 14 -32.10 32.54 -14.08
CA ASN A 14 -31.70 33.32 -12.93
C ASN A 14 -30.21 33.65 -12.97
N PHE A 15 -29.36 32.72 -13.41
CA PHE A 15 -27.93 32.93 -13.58
C PHE A 15 -27.61 34.04 -14.59
N MET A 16 -28.36 34.16 -15.69
CA MET A 16 -28.16 35.22 -16.67
C MET A 16 -28.48 36.63 -16.12
N LYS A 17 -29.31 36.76 -15.09
CA LYS A 17 -29.69 38.04 -14.49
C LYS A 17 -28.70 38.56 -13.42
N ILE A 18 -27.75 37.76 -12.98
CA ILE A 18 -26.77 38.17 -11.96
C ILE A 18 -25.60 38.97 -12.58
N SER A 19 -24.95 39.78 -11.73
CA SER A 19 -23.79 40.57 -12.16
C SER A 19 -22.64 39.75 -12.70
N PRO A 20 -21.80 40.25 -13.63
CA PRO A 20 -20.63 39.53 -14.14
C PRO A 20 -19.69 39.09 -13.00
N ALA A 21 -19.50 39.91 -11.97
CA ALA A 21 -18.65 39.56 -10.84
C ALA A 21 -19.20 38.36 -10.04
N THR A 22 -20.51 38.34 -9.80
CA THR A 22 -21.16 37.22 -9.10
C THR A 22 -21.16 35.95 -9.93
N LYS A 23 -21.28 36.03 -11.27
CA LYS A 23 -21.12 34.89 -12.17
C LYS A 23 -19.73 34.31 -12.05
N GLY A 24 -18.69 35.16 -12.09
CA GLY A 24 -17.32 34.76 -11.94
C GLY A 24 -17.07 34.02 -10.62
N LEU A 25 -17.61 34.54 -9.52
CA LEU A 25 -17.51 33.92 -8.21
C LEU A 25 -18.17 32.51 -8.18
N ILE A 26 -19.39 32.38 -8.72
CA ILE A 26 -20.11 31.10 -8.78
C ILE A 26 -19.32 30.08 -9.60
N ILE A 27 -18.79 30.47 -10.77
CA ILE A 27 -17.98 29.59 -11.63
C ILE A 27 -16.72 29.14 -10.88
N SER A 28 -16.05 30.06 -10.19
CA SER A 28 -14.83 29.73 -9.42
C SER A 28 -15.13 28.74 -8.29
N VAL A 29 -16.23 28.92 -7.54
CA VAL A 29 -16.63 27.98 -6.50
C VAL A 29 -16.94 26.60 -7.07
N ILE A 30 -17.66 26.54 -8.20
CA ILE A 30 -17.97 25.26 -8.87
C ILE A 30 -16.67 24.59 -9.33
N ALA A 31 -15.72 25.33 -9.92
CA ALA A 31 -14.44 24.80 -10.37
C ALA A 31 -13.63 24.22 -9.20
N VAL A 32 -13.59 24.91 -8.07
CA VAL A 32 -12.93 24.43 -6.84
C VAL A 32 -13.58 23.16 -6.32
N LEU A 33 -14.91 23.13 -6.21
CA LEU A 33 -15.64 21.94 -5.76
C LEU A 33 -15.43 20.76 -6.71
N PHE A 34 -15.40 21.00 -8.02
CA PHE A 34 -15.10 19.99 -9.01
C PHE A 34 -13.67 19.45 -8.85
N ALA A 35 -12.69 20.33 -8.66
CA ALA A 35 -11.29 19.92 -8.41
C ALA A 35 -11.16 19.06 -7.14
N PHE A 36 -11.84 19.44 -6.05
CA PHE A 36 -11.92 18.60 -4.85
C PHE A 36 -12.59 17.25 -5.12
N GLY A 37 -13.68 17.24 -5.89
CA GLY A 37 -14.35 16.00 -6.30
C GLY A 37 -13.40 15.05 -7.05
N VAL A 38 -12.68 15.58 -8.04
CA VAL A 38 -11.66 14.81 -8.79
C VAL A 38 -10.55 14.32 -7.85
N TYR A 39 -10.05 15.18 -6.97
CA TYR A 39 -9.03 14.79 -6.00
C TYR A 39 -9.49 13.63 -5.13
N PHE A 40 -10.66 13.71 -4.49
CA PHE A 40 -11.14 12.66 -3.59
C PHE A 40 -11.52 11.37 -4.30
N LEU A 41 -12.04 11.44 -5.53
CA LEU A 41 -12.46 10.25 -6.29
C LEU A 41 -11.28 9.52 -6.94
N PHE A 42 -10.26 10.24 -7.41
CA PHE A 42 -9.22 9.66 -8.25
C PHE A 42 -7.80 9.77 -7.68
N LEU A 43 -7.48 10.83 -6.91
CA LEU A 43 -6.14 11.11 -6.45
C LEU A 43 -5.93 10.84 -4.96
N ALA A 44 -6.97 10.89 -4.14
CA ALA A 44 -6.84 10.61 -2.72
C ALA A 44 -6.39 9.17 -2.52
N LYS A 45 -5.28 8.99 -1.83
CA LYS A 45 -4.72 7.65 -1.54
C LYS A 45 -5.73 6.89 -0.68
N LYS A 46 -6.26 5.80 -1.22
CA LYS A 46 -7.09 4.85 -0.48
C LYS A 46 -6.25 4.16 0.61
N ASN A 47 -6.92 3.73 1.66
CA ASN A 47 -6.31 2.82 2.63
C ASN A 47 -5.90 1.54 1.92
N TYR A 48 -4.70 1.04 2.23
CA TYR A 48 -4.18 -0.15 1.61
C TYR A 48 -3.44 -0.99 2.64
N TYR A 49 -4.06 -2.07 3.07
CA TYR A 49 -3.50 -2.97 4.06
C TYR A 49 -3.46 -4.37 3.49
N LEU A 50 -2.36 -5.05 3.70
CA LEU A 50 -2.12 -6.42 3.26
C LEU A 50 -1.98 -7.34 4.46
N VAL A 51 -2.53 -8.54 4.36
CA VAL A 51 -2.11 -9.70 5.13
C VAL A 51 -1.19 -10.51 4.24
N ASP A 52 -0.02 -10.87 4.73
CA ASP A 52 0.97 -11.65 3.99
C ASP A 52 1.25 -12.98 4.69
N ASN A 53 1.22 -14.04 3.90
CA ASN A 53 1.58 -15.39 4.31
C ASN A 53 2.74 -15.91 3.44
N PRO A 54 4.00 -15.73 3.86
CA PRO A 54 5.15 -16.21 3.09
C PRO A 54 5.42 -17.72 3.27
N THR A 55 4.65 -18.43 4.09
CA THR A 55 4.87 -19.84 4.39
C THR A 55 4.23 -20.78 3.37
N GLY A 56 4.54 -22.07 3.44
CA GLY A 56 3.88 -23.13 2.66
C GLY A 56 2.51 -23.57 3.22
N GLU A 57 2.09 -22.99 4.35
CA GLU A 57 0.87 -23.37 5.05
C GLU A 57 -0.32 -22.47 4.67
N THR A 58 -1.53 -22.95 4.95
CA THR A 58 -2.76 -22.18 4.79
C THR A 58 -3.25 -21.75 6.17
N TYR A 59 -3.64 -20.48 6.28
CA TYR A 59 -4.21 -19.92 7.51
C TYR A 59 -5.63 -19.42 7.29
N TYR A 60 -6.46 -19.55 8.35
CA TYR A 60 -7.72 -18.83 8.48
C TYR A 60 -7.52 -17.70 9.47
N PHE A 61 -8.17 -16.58 9.26
CA PHE A 61 -8.07 -15.46 10.17
C PHE A 61 -9.34 -14.61 10.23
N ARG A 62 -9.53 -13.94 11.36
CA ARG A 62 -10.60 -12.95 11.57
C ARG A 62 -9.99 -11.67 12.09
N ILE A 63 -10.43 -10.53 11.57
CA ILE A 63 -10.01 -9.21 12.04
C ILE A 63 -11.21 -8.51 12.65
N ASN A 64 -11.04 -7.96 13.86
CA ASN A 64 -12.06 -7.20 14.58
C ASN A 64 -13.40 -7.96 14.72
N LYS A 65 -13.36 -9.27 14.94
CA LYS A 65 -14.53 -10.15 14.99
C LYS A 65 -15.38 -10.15 13.70
N GLY A 66 -14.79 -9.73 12.57
CA GLY A 66 -15.42 -9.82 11.26
C GLY A 66 -15.45 -11.25 10.72
N ASP A 67 -15.81 -11.36 9.44
CA ASP A 67 -15.88 -12.64 8.74
C ASP A 67 -14.53 -13.35 8.67
N GLU A 68 -14.57 -14.68 8.74
CA GLU A 68 -13.40 -15.52 8.56
C GLU A 68 -12.90 -15.44 7.12
N LYS A 69 -11.62 -15.22 6.96
CA LYS A 69 -10.93 -15.20 5.67
C LYS A 69 -9.90 -16.31 5.63
N ILE A 70 -9.58 -16.76 4.43
CA ILE A 70 -8.53 -17.75 4.16
C ILE A 70 -7.40 -17.08 3.40
N ILE A 71 -6.16 -17.46 3.71
CA ILE A 71 -4.96 -17.07 2.99
C ILE A 71 -4.10 -18.31 2.77
N GLY A 72 -3.85 -18.64 1.52
CA GLY A 72 -3.03 -19.79 1.13
C GLY A 72 -1.53 -19.52 1.22
N ALA A 73 -0.75 -20.56 0.95
CA ALA A 73 0.70 -20.53 0.90
C ALA A 73 1.23 -19.45 -0.06
N GLY A 74 2.16 -18.63 0.39
CA GLY A 74 2.81 -17.58 -0.41
C GLY A 74 1.89 -16.40 -0.82
N GLN A 75 0.63 -16.40 -0.38
CA GLN A 75 -0.36 -15.42 -0.82
C GLN A 75 -0.31 -14.11 -0.01
N LYS A 76 -0.79 -13.05 -0.66
CA LYS A 76 -1.15 -11.78 -0.04
C LYS A 76 -2.63 -11.50 -0.25
N LEU A 77 -3.27 -10.93 0.74
CA LEU A 77 -4.68 -10.57 0.70
C LEU A 77 -4.88 -9.13 1.17
N GLU A 78 -5.58 -8.33 0.36
CA GLU A 78 -5.99 -7.00 0.77
C GLU A 78 -7.10 -7.07 1.81
N VAL A 79 -6.96 -6.27 2.87
CA VAL A 79 -7.92 -6.21 3.98
C VAL A 79 -8.23 -4.77 4.35
N ASN A 80 -9.39 -4.59 4.97
CA ASN A 80 -9.77 -3.32 5.56
C ASN A 80 -9.42 -3.31 7.05
N LEU A 81 -8.63 -2.32 7.48
CA LEU A 81 -8.29 -2.09 8.87
C LEU A 81 -8.79 -0.72 9.31
N ASN A 82 -9.18 -0.62 10.57
CA ASN A 82 -9.52 0.65 11.20
C ASN A 82 -8.25 1.34 11.72
N LYS A 83 -8.24 2.67 11.76
CA LYS A 83 -7.23 3.41 12.52
C LYS A 83 -7.33 3.08 14.00
N GLY A 84 -6.18 3.03 14.67
CA GLY A 84 -6.10 2.65 16.07
C GLY A 84 -5.97 1.13 16.26
N LYS A 85 -6.52 0.63 17.36
CA LYS A 85 -6.37 -0.77 17.77
C LYS A 85 -7.22 -1.70 16.91
N ASN A 86 -6.59 -2.74 16.38
CA ASN A 86 -7.23 -3.87 15.70
C ASN A 86 -6.87 -5.17 16.41
N ALA A 87 -7.77 -6.13 16.39
CA ALA A 87 -7.56 -7.48 16.90
C ALA A 87 -7.54 -8.47 15.74
N ILE A 88 -6.74 -9.53 15.86
CA ILE A 88 -6.69 -10.62 14.89
C ILE A 88 -6.66 -11.95 15.61
N GLN A 89 -7.46 -12.89 15.14
CA GLN A 89 -7.42 -14.30 15.51
C GLN A 89 -6.94 -15.07 14.29
N VAL A 90 -5.96 -15.95 14.50
CA VAL A 90 -5.37 -16.76 13.44
C VAL A 90 -5.51 -18.23 13.80
N PHE A 91 -5.92 -19.01 12.81
CA PHE A 91 -6.16 -20.44 12.92
C PHE A 91 -5.35 -21.19 11.86
N ASP A 92 -4.98 -22.41 12.14
CA ASP A 92 -4.34 -23.30 11.19
C ASP A 92 -5.31 -23.88 10.14
N ALA A 93 -4.80 -24.76 9.28
CA ALA A 93 -5.60 -25.43 8.24
C ALA A 93 -6.71 -26.34 8.82
N LYS A 94 -6.58 -26.78 10.07
CA LYS A 94 -7.60 -27.59 10.78
C LYS A 94 -8.59 -26.73 11.54
N LYS A 95 -8.42 -25.40 11.50
CA LYS A 95 -9.18 -24.40 12.27
C LYS A 95 -8.91 -24.41 13.77
N ASP A 96 -7.77 -24.95 14.18
CA ASP A 96 -7.30 -24.80 15.54
C ASP A 96 -6.72 -23.40 15.75
N LEU A 97 -7.06 -22.75 16.87
CA LEU A 97 -6.59 -21.40 17.16
C LEU A 97 -5.08 -21.41 17.44
N LEU A 98 -4.31 -20.74 16.60
CA LEU A 98 -2.87 -20.56 16.77
C LEU A 98 -2.57 -19.42 17.74
N TYR A 99 -3.22 -18.28 17.54
CA TYR A 99 -3.07 -17.12 18.42
C TYR A 99 -4.22 -16.11 18.27
N ASP A 100 -4.41 -15.32 19.32
CA ASP A 100 -5.25 -14.11 19.38
C ASP A 100 -4.35 -12.94 19.79
N SER A 101 -4.32 -11.88 19.01
CA SER A 101 -3.42 -10.76 19.24
C SER A 101 -4.03 -9.44 18.79
N ALA A 102 -3.36 -8.34 19.17
CA ALA A 102 -3.78 -7.01 18.77
C ALA A 102 -2.60 -6.18 18.28
N PHE A 103 -2.89 -5.26 17.35
CA PHE A 103 -1.92 -4.32 16.81
C PHE A 103 -2.54 -2.94 16.59
N VAL A 104 -1.71 -1.91 16.43
CA VAL A 104 -2.15 -0.53 16.25
C VAL A 104 -1.81 -0.04 14.85
N VAL A 105 -2.81 0.48 14.17
CA VAL A 105 -2.71 1.06 12.82
C VAL A 105 -2.67 2.58 12.91
N ASN A 106 -1.54 3.18 12.55
CA ASN A 106 -1.36 4.62 12.57
C ASN A 106 -1.42 5.27 11.18
N LYS A 107 -0.92 4.56 10.15
CA LYS A 107 -0.90 5.05 8.77
C LYS A 107 -2.04 4.44 7.94
N ASN A 108 -2.27 4.98 6.75
CA ASN A 108 -3.30 4.48 5.83
C ASN A 108 -2.88 3.21 5.07
N ARG A 109 -1.74 2.64 5.44
CA ARG A 109 -1.12 1.50 4.76
C ARG A 109 -0.36 0.68 5.77
N GLY A 110 -0.28 -0.63 5.52
CA GLY A 110 0.48 -1.53 6.38
C GLY A 110 0.40 -2.98 5.95
N LEU A 111 1.24 -3.79 6.59
CA LEU A 111 1.36 -5.23 6.39
C LEU A 111 1.11 -5.95 7.70
N VAL A 112 0.21 -6.92 7.68
CA VAL A 112 0.03 -7.91 8.74
C VAL A 112 0.83 -9.17 8.37
N ASN A 113 1.83 -9.48 9.16
CA ASN A 113 2.67 -10.68 9.07
C ASN A 113 1.98 -11.80 9.84
N ILE A 114 1.07 -12.52 9.16
CA ILE A 114 0.20 -13.50 9.82
C ILE A 114 0.94 -14.70 10.41
N ALA A 115 2.11 -15.03 9.86
CA ALA A 115 2.89 -16.20 10.26
C ALA A 115 4.12 -15.85 11.12
N HIS A 116 4.26 -14.59 11.54
CA HIS A 116 5.41 -14.09 12.32
C HIS A 116 6.77 -14.42 11.67
N GLN A 117 6.82 -14.42 10.33
CA GLN A 117 8.03 -14.70 9.60
C GLN A 117 8.97 -13.48 9.55
N ASP A 118 10.23 -13.75 9.25
CA ASP A 118 11.25 -12.72 9.13
C ASP A 118 11.15 -11.96 7.81
N TYR A 119 11.22 -10.64 7.90
CA TYR A 119 11.32 -9.72 6.77
C TYR A 119 12.54 -8.83 6.91
N TYR A 120 13.07 -8.41 5.77
CA TYR A 120 14.20 -7.50 5.70
C TYR A 120 13.87 -6.30 4.82
N ILE A 121 14.15 -5.11 5.30
CA ILE A 121 13.99 -3.86 4.54
C ILE A 121 15.38 -3.37 4.18
N ASN A 122 15.65 -3.25 2.89
CA ASN A 122 16.95 -2.85 2.40
C ASN A 122 16.86 -2.02 1.11
N GLU A 123 17.94 -1.30 0.82
CA GLU A 123 18.13 -0.54 -0.41
C GLU A 123 18.52 -1.48 -1.55
N GLN A 124 17.87 -1.34 -2.69
CA GLN A 124 18.16 -2.06 -3.93
C GLN A 124 18.54 -1.07 -5.02
N PHE A 125 19.50 -1.46 -5.88
CA PHE A 125 19.94 -0.66 -7.01
C PHE A 125 19.37 -1.21 -8.31
N TYR A 126 18.77 -0.33 -9.10
CA TYR A 126 18.13 -0.63 -10.38
C TYR A 126 18.69 0.26 -11.47
N GLY A 127 18.73 -0.21 -12.70
CA GLY A 127 19.15 0.53 -13.89
C GLY A 127 20.03 -0.27 -14.82
N TYR A 128 20.13 0.20 -16.05
CA TYR A 128 20.92 -0.39 -17.12
C TYR A 128 22.14 0.50 -17.45
N GLY A 129 23.24 -0.11 -17.86
CA GLY A 129 24.38 0.58 -18.50
C GLY A 129 25.38 1.26 -17.56
N LEU A 130 25.18 1.28 -16.27
CA LEU A 130 26.17 1.75 -15.31
C LEU A 130 26.69 0.59 -14.47
N ASN A 131 27.90 0.73 -13.96
CA ASN A 131 28.55 -0.30 -13.17
C ASN A 131 27.86 -0.42 -11.78
N LYS A 132 26.65 -1.03 -11.79
CA LYS A 132 25.86 -1.36 -10.61
C LYS A 132 26.72 -2.11 -9.59
N ASP A 133 27.56 -3.03 -10.07
CA ASP A 133 28.41 -3.85 -9.23
C ASP A 133 29.50 -3.03 -8.51
N SER A 134 30.05 -2.00 -9.17
CA SER A 134 31.01 -1.12 -8.51
C SER A 134 30.37 -0.26 -7.41
N LEU A 135 29.15 0.20 -7.61
CA LEU A 135 28.39 0.93 -6.59
C LEU A 135 28.06 0.04 -5.38
N ILE A 136 27.72 -1.23 -5.64
CA ILE A 136 27.45 -2.21 -4.59
C ILE A 136 28.75 -2.59 -3.86
N THR A 137 29.84 -2.75 -4.61
CA THR A 137 31.16 -3.14 -4.06
C THR A 137 31.79 -2.04 -3.21
N ALA A 138 31.58 -0.76 -3.57
CA ALA A 138 32.06 0.39 -2.83
C ALA A 138 31.35 0.59 -1.46
N ARG A 139 30.25 -0.11 -1.22
CA ARG A 139 29.49 -0.03 0.03
C ARG A 139 29.70 -1.26 0.90
N LYS A 140 29.58 -1.09 2.21
CA LYS A 140 29.53 -2.23 3.14
C LYS A 140 28.40 -3.15 2.72
N SER A 141 28.61 -4.44 2.82
CA SER A 141 27.57 -5.44 2.52
C SER A 141 27.46 -6.43 3.67
N THR A 142 26.23 -6.90 3.89
CA THR A 142 25.90 -7.95 4.84
C THR A 142 25.32 -9.12 4.07
N ILE A 143 25.73 -10.34 4.40
CA ILE A 143 25.19 -11.55 3.80
C ILE A 143 24.30 -12.23 4.83
N ILE A 144 23.04 -12.50 4.45
CA ILE A 144 22.07 -13.20 5.27
C ILE A 144 21.51 -14.34 4.42
N ASP A 145 21.68 -15.58 4.89
CA ASP A 145 21.25 -16.81 4.21
C ASP A 145 21.64 -16.86 2.71
N GLY A 146 22.89 -16.44 2.40
CA GLY A 146 23.44 -16.42 1.04
C GLY A 146 23.08 -15.20 0.19
N LYS A 147 22.09 -14.39 0.60
CA LYS A 147 21.71 -13.15 -0.08
C LYS A 147 22.54 -11.97 0.38
N LYS A 148 23.12 -11.24 -0.57
CA LYS A 148 23.93 -10.05 -0.31
C LYS A 148 23.04 -8.80 -0.27
N PHE A 149 23.11 -8.08 0.86
CA PHE A 149 22.46 -6.80 1.07
C PHE A 149 23.50 -5.67 1.08
N VAL A 150 23.10 -4.50 0.60
CA VAL A 150 23.91 -3.28 0.73
C VAL A 150 23.65 -2.70 2.11
N ASN A 151 24.73 -2.44 2.86
CA ASN A 151 24.66 -2.07 4.26
C ASN A 151 24.00 -3.17 5.13
N GLU A 152 23.55 -2.80 6.31
CA GLU A 152 22.82 -3.67 7.22
C GLU A 152 21.29 -3.52 6.97
N PRO A 153 20.59 -4.57 6.56
CA PRO A 153 19.14 -4.50 6.35
C PRO A 153 18.43 -4.38 7.70
N LYS A 154 17.35 -3.60 7.73
CA LYS A 154 16.45 -3.54 8.88
C LYS A 154 15.62 -4.81 8.92
N HIS A 155 15.78 -5.59 9.97
CA HIS A 155 15.01 -6.83 10.22
C HIS A 155 13.75 -6.54 11.02
N PHE A 156 12.65 -7.25 10.72
CA PHE A 156 11.48 -7.31 11.57
C PHE A 156 10.72 -8.64 11.40
N ASN A 157 10.04 -9.06 12.49
CA ASN A 157 9.15 -10.22 12.54
C ASN A 157 7.85 -9.93 13.33
N LYS A 158 7.58 -8.65 13.58
CA LYS A 158 6.38 -8.23 14.30
C LYS A 158 5.12 -8.52 13.50
N LEU A 159 4.00 -8.71 14.19
CA LEU A 159 2.69 -8.95 13.58
C LEU A 159 2.28 -7.87 12.58
N TYR A 160 2.63 -6.60 12.82
CA TYR A 160 2.23 -5.49 11.97
C TYR A 160 3.36 -4.50 11.74
N THR A 161 3.47 -4.02 10.49
CA THR A 161 4.35 -2.91 10.12
C THR A 161 3.66 -1.99 9.12
N ASP A 162 4.02 -0.70 9.14
CA ASP A 162 3.63 0.30 8.16
C ASP A 162 4.82 0.81 7.32
N ASP A 163 5.94 0.10 7.35
CA ASP A 163 7.18 0.40 6.62
C ASP A 163 7.30 -0.42 5.33
N PHE A 164 7.36 0.21 4.16
CA PHE A 164 7.71 -0.34 2.83
C PHE A 164 6.97 -1.60 2.36
N TYR A 165 5.91 -2.01 3.03
CA TYR A 165 5.15 -3.24 2.71
C TYR A 165 4.58 -3.27 1.29
N TYR A 166 4.34 -2.12 0.68
CA TYR A 166 3.68 -1.97 -0.63
C TYR A 166 4.54 -2.41 -1.81
N ASN A 167 5.82 -2.62 -1.62
CA ASN A 167 6.75 -3.06 -2.66
C ASN A 167 7.33 -4.46 -2.41
N ILE A 168 6.61 -5.28 -1.64
CA ILE A 168 7.08 -6.60 -1.21
C ILE A 168 7.40 -7.54 -2.40
N ASP A 169 6.61 -7.52 -3.46
CA ASP A 169 6.86 -8.37 -4.65
C ASP A 169 7.07 -7.54 -5.91
N GLU A 170 7.36 -6.24 -5.79
CA GLU A 170 7.60 -5.42 -6.97
C GLU A 170 8.93 -5.77 -7.63
N ASP A 171 8.86 -6.06 -8.93
CA ASP A 171 10.01 -6.22 -9.81
C ASP A 171 10.32 -4.88 -10.46
N TYR A 172 11.18 -4.10 -9.81
CA TYR A 172 11.57 -2.78 -10.31
C TYR A 172 12.38 -2.83 -11.61
N ASP A 173 13.03 -3.94 -11.94
CA ASP A 173 13.72 -4.10 -13.21
C ASP A 173 12.75 -4.06 -14.39
N LYS A 174 11.47 -4.44 -14.16
CA LYS A 174 10.41 -4.29 -15.15
C LYS A 174 9.83 -2.88 -15.24
N ILE A 175 9.84 -2.15 -14.13
CA ILE A 175 9.24 -0.81 -14.01
C ILE A 175 10.23 0.26 -14.50
N VAL A 176 11.51 0.11 -14.13
CA VAL A 176 12.60 1.05 -14.47
C VAL A 176 13.16 0.71 -15.87
N LYS A 177 12.33 0.77 -16.89
CA LYS A 177 12.77 0.64 -18.28
C LYS A 177 13.50 1.89 -18.73
N ASN A 178 14.65 1.71 -19.39
CA ASN A 178 15.43 2.78 -20.04
C ASN A 178 16.03 3.85 -19.12
N VAL A 179 16.37 3.54 -17.90
CA VAL A 179 17.07 4.48 -17.03
C VAL A 179 18.57 4.42 -17.36
N GLN A 180 19.09 5.50 -17.94
CA GLN A 180 20.55 5.71 -18.13
C GLN A 180 21.27 5.92 -16.79
N LYS A 181 20.55 5.99 -15.69
CA LYS A 181 21.00 6.33 -14.36
C LYS A 181 20.63 5.22 -13.39
N VAL A 182 21.57 4.80 -12.57
CA VAL A 182 21.28 3.85 -11.48
C VAL A 182 20.44 4.57 -10.44
N GLU A 183 19.28 4.02 -10.13
CA GLU A 183 18.41 4.46 -9.04
C GLU A 183 18.47 3.49 -7.88
N SER A 184 18.43 4.01 -6.66
CA SER A 184 18.24 3.18 -5.46
C SER A 184 16.80 3.29 -4.96
N ARG A 185 16.25 2.17 -4.52
CA ARG A 185 14.92 2.10 -3.92
C ARG A 185 14.93 1.17 -2.72
N THR A 186 14.22 1.55 -1.68
CA THR A 186 14.05 0.70 -0.52
C THR A 186 12.95 -0.32 -0.80
N LYS A 187 13.23 -1.58 -0.51
CA LYS A 187 12.31 -2.70 -0.70
C LYS A 187 12.24 -3.56 0.56
N ILE A 188 11.08 -4.17 0.78
CA ILE A 188 10.87 -5.24 1.76
C ILE A 188 11.05 -6.59 1.08
N PHE A 189 11.67 -7.51 1.77
CA PHE A 189 11.92 -8.89 1.33
C PHE A 189 11.41 -9.85 2.37
N ARG A 190 10.76 -10.91 1.94
CA ARG A 190 10.50 -12.09 2.78
C ARG A 190 11.79 -12.89 2.90
N LYS A 191 12.06 -13.43 4.08
CA LYS A 191 13.22 -14.31 4.26
C LYS A 191 13.16 -15.55 3.35
N VAL A 192 11.98 -16.07 3.11
CA VAL A 192 11.76 -17.25 2.24
C VAL A 192 12.11 -17.01 0.76
N ASP A 193 12.31 -15.77 0.35
CA ASP A 193 12.68 -15.41 -1.03
C ASP A 193 14.22 -15.33 -1.24
N PHE A 194 15.03 -15.84 -0.30
CA PHE A 194 16.51 -15.77 -0.32
C PHE A 194 17.13 -16.97 -0.98
#